data_cbeaac0998e738adcd8bf9f7337e2f97
#
_entry.id   cbeaac0998e738adcd8bf9f7337e2f97
#
_cell.length_a   1.000
_cell.length_b   1.000
_cell.length_c   1.000
_cell.angle_alpha   90.00
_cell.angle_beta   90.00
_cell.angle_gamma   90.00
#
_symmetry.space_group_name_H-M   'P 1'
#
loop_
_entity.id
_entity.type
_entity.pdbx_description
1 polymer ?
#
loop_
_entity_poly.entity_id
_entity_poly.type
_entity_poly.pdbx_seq_one_letter_code
_entity_poly.pdbx_strand_id
1 'polypeptide(L)'
;MKVFKTLVVSSAVTMALGLSAASALAHNHAEQPIDKASVSATKDASEHDKLFALFAAADQRNIELNPIMAIFRGDMRYADRMGDFLTDSHALAGKTATLLNLSELKQIDRSQLSDTDKLAYDVFKYNQERSLKMSTDEIEALTEVRPVNHFSGFHTFYPTFASGKGAAPFKTVEDYENNLSRHEDYI
;
A
#
# COMPACT_ATOMS: atom_id res chain seq x y z
N MET A 1 18.55 11.85 -42.53
CA MET A 1 17.39 10.95 -42.75
C MET A 1 17.89 9.52 -42.56
N LYS A 2 17.80 8.98 -41.33
CA LYS A 2 18.07 7.58 -41.02
C LYS A 2 17.00 7.11 -40.04
N VAL A 3 16.18 6.15 -40.51
CA VAL A 3 15.08 5.55 -39.81
C VAL A 3 15.65 4.46 -38.88
N PHE A 4 15.44 4.55 -37.56
CA PHE A 4 15.72 3.47 -36.62
C PHE A 4 14.46 2.63 -36.43
N LYS A 5 14.52 1.38 -36.87
CA LYS A 5 13.52 0.36 -36.61
C LYS A 5 13.69 -0.18 -35.20
N THR A 6 12.68 -0.02 -34.39
CA THR A 6 12.61 -0.62 -33.03
C THR A 6 12.20 -2.08 -33.15
N LEU A 7 13.06 -2.96 -32.66
CA LEU A 7 12.87 -4.40 -32.58
C LEU A 7 12.10 -4.72 -31.28
N VAL A 8 10.89 -5.26 -31.40
CA VAL A 8 10.11 -5.79 -30.27
C VAL A 8 10.56 -7.22 -30.02
N VAL A 9 11.20 -7.46 -28.87
CA VAL A 9 11.53 -8.82 -28.42
C VAL A 9 10.45 -9.28 -27.44
N SER A 10 9.64 -10.23 -27.89
CA SER A 10 8.66 -10.94 -27.07
C SER A 10 9.38 -12.10 -26.36
N SER A 11 9.46 -12.06 -25.03
CA SER A 11 9.95 -13.18 -24.21
C SER A 11 8.79 -13.96 -23.64
N ALA A 12 8.53 -15.13 -24.18
CA ALA A 12 7.66 -16.13 -23.60
C ALA A 12 8.38 -16.84 -22.44
N VAL A 13 7.82 -16.75 -21.22
CA VAL A 13 8.29 -17.53 -20.08
C VAL A 13 7.50 -18.82 -20.00
N THR A 14 8.16 -19.92 -20.25
CA THR A 14 7.63 -21.29 -20.09
C THR A 14 7.81 -21.73 -18.64
N MET A 15 6.73 -21.94 -17.89
CA MET A 15 6.76 -22.56 -16.58
C MET A 15 6.87 -24.09 -16.71
N ALA A 16 7.95 -24.66 -16.19
CA ALA A 16 8.10 -26.09 -16.01
C ALA A 16 7.55 -26.50 -14.63
N LEU A 17 6.56 -27.41 -14.62
CA LEU A 17 6.07 -28.07 -13.42
C LEU A 17 7.06 -29.14 -12.95
N GLY A 18 7.63 -28.96 -11.75
CA GLY A 18 8.36 -29.99 -11.04
C GLY A 18 7.46 -30.74 -10.06
N LEU A 19 7.15 -32.01 -10.34
CA LEU A 19 6.54 -32.92 -9.36
C LEU A 19 7.62 -33.38 -8.37
N SER A 20 7.39 -33.16 -7.09
CA SER A 20 8.12 -33.85 -6.01
C SER A 20 7.13 -34.67 -5.17
N ALA A 21 7.27 -35.97 -5.22
CA ALA A 21 6.56 -36.92 -4.36
C ALA A 21 7.22 -36.94 -2.97
N ALA A 22 6.41 -36.78 -1.92
CA ALA A 22 6.81 -37.13 -0.56
C ALA A 22 5.70 -37.91 0.13
N SER A 23 6.14 -38.98 0.77
CA SER A 23 5.44 -40.17 1.24
C SER A 23 4.48 -39.95 2.42
N ALA A 24 3.52 -40.85 2.48
CA ALA A 24 2.45 -41.04 3.43
C ALA A 24 2.89 -41.16 4.90
N LEU A 25 2.07 -40.60 5.78
CA LEU A 25 1.75 -41.15 7.10
C LEU A 25 0.23 -41.05 7.30
N ALA A 26 -0.36 -42.22 7.40
CA ALA A 26 -1.77 -42.45 7.58
C ALA A 26 -2.22 -42.01 8.98
N HIS A 27 -3.25 -41.16 9.07
CA HIS A 27 -4.14 -41.10 10.23
C HIS A 27 -5.57 -41.17 9.74
N ASN A 28 -6.24 -42.24 10.13
CA ASN A 28 -7.67 -42.48 9.93
C ASN A 28 -8.49 -41.35 10.58
N HIS A 29 -9.18 -40.58 9.77
CA HIS A 29 -10.40 -39.89 10.17
C HIS A 29 -11.49 -40.19 9.14
N ALA A 30 -12.66 -40.59 9.65
CA ALA A 30 -13.82 -41.00 8.91
C ALA A 30 -14.22 -39.99 7.82
N GLU A 31 -14.47 -40.53 6.62
CA GLU A 31 -15.08 -39.79 5.51
C GLU A 31 -16.49 -39.30 5.91
N GLN A 32 -16.64 -37.97 5.97
CA GLN A 32 -17.96 -37.37 5.82
C GLN A 32 -18.16 -37.01 4.32
N PRO A 33 -19.35 -37.21 3.77
CA PRO A 33 -19.61 -36.93 2.35
C PRO A 33 -19.48 -35.43 2.13
N ILE A 34 -18.58 -35.06 1.20
CA ILE A 34 -18.47 -33.70 0.69
C ILE A 34 -19.73 -33.45 -0.14
N ASP A 35 -20.67 -32.72 0.43
CA ASP A 35 -21.77 -32.11 -0.33
C ASP A 35 -21.14 -31.28 -1.46
N LYS A 36 -21.53 -31.63 -2.70
CA LYS A 36 -21.23 -30.82 -3.86
C LYS A 36 -21.92 -29.47 -3.70
N ALA A 37 -21.28 -28.56 -2.99
CA ALA A 37 -21.66 -27.17 -3.02
C ALA A 37 -21.56 -26.69 -4.47
N SER A 38 -22.73 -26.51 -5.08
CA SER A 38 -22.90 -25.84 -6.36
C SER A 38 -22.00 -24.64 -6.44
N VAL A 39 -21.21 -24.56 -7.50
CA VAL A 39 -20.52 -23.34 -7.91
C VAL A 39 -21.61 -22.29 -8.14
N SER A 40 -21.90 -21.54 -7.10
CA SER A 40 -22.75 -20.37 -7.16
C SER A 40 -22.04 -19.36 -8.06
N ALA A 41 -22.72 -18.97 -9.13
CA ALA A 41 -22.31 -17.89 -10.00
C ALA A 41 -21.76 -16.73 -9.14
N THR A 42 -20.62 -16.18 -9.51
CA THR A 42 -20.04 -14.99 -8.89
C THR A 42 -21.10 -13.90 -8.90
N LYS A 43 -21.73 -13.69 -7.76
CA LYS A 43 -22.65 -12.58 -7.55
C LYS A 43 -21.83 -11.31 -7.77
N ASP A 44 -22.23 -10.47 -8.71
CA ASP A 44 -21.57 -9.18 -8.93
C ASP A 44 -21.44 -8.48 -7.58
N ALA A 45 -20.21 -8.03 -7.26
CA ALA A 45 -19.94 -7.37 -5.99
C ALA A 45 -20.88 -6.17 -5.81
N SER A 46 -21.49 -6.04 -4.63
CA SER A 46 -22.36 -4.90 -4.34
C SER A 46 -21.57 -3.58 -4.38
N GLU A 47 -22.24 -2.46 -4.55
CA GLU A 47 -21.57 -1.14 -4.50
C GLU A 47 -20.91 -0.87 -3.14
N HIS A 48 -21.48 -1.42 -2.06
CA HIS A 48 -20.85 -1.45 -0.74
C HIS A 48 -19.50 -2.20 -0.78
N ASP A 49 -19.48 -3.42 -1.33
CA ASP A 49 -18.25 -4.22 -1.38
C ASP A 49 -17.18 -3.55 -2.24
N LYS A 50 -17.58 -2.93 -3.36
CA LYS A 50 -16.66 -2.15 -4.22
C LYS A 50 -16.06 -0.96 -3.49
N LEU A 51 -16.88 -0.23 -2.71
CA LEU A 51 -16.43 0.92 -1.94
C LEU A 51 -15.40 0.52 -0.86
N PHE A 52 -15.67 -0.54 -0.12
CA PHE A 52 -14.75 -1.02 0.92
C PHE A 52 -13.49 -1.67 0.35
N ALA A 53 -13.60 -2.34 -0.80
CA ALA A 53 -12.43 -2.83 -1.54
C ALA A 53 -11.53 -1.66 -2.01
N LEU A 54 -12.13 -0.57 -2.49
CA LEU A 54 -11.39 0.66 -2.82
C LEU A 54 -10.68 1.24 -1.59
N PHE A 55 -11.34 1.33 -0.44
CA PHE A 55 -10.72 1.82 0.78
C PHE A 55 -9.52 0.98 1.20
N ALA A 56 -9.66 -0.34 1.13
CA ALA A 56 -8.55 -1.26 1.44
C ALA A 56 -7.38 -1.10 0.44
N ALA A 57 -7.67 -0.97 -0.85
CA ALA A 57 -6.66 -0.74 -1.88
C ALA A 57 -5.95 0.63 -1.71
N ALA A 58 -6.70 1.67 -1.38
CA ALA A 58 -6.15 3.00 -1.13
C ALA A 58 -5.28 3.03 0.13
N ASP A 59 -5.69 2.34 1.21
CA ASP A 59 -4.88 2.18 2.41
C ASP A 59 -3.59 1.42 2.13
N GLN A 60 -3.67 0.33 1.35
CA GLN A 60 -2.50 -0.43 0.94
C GLN A 60 -1.49 0.43 0.15
N ARG A 61 -1.96 1.21 -0.84
CA ARG A 61 -1.11 2.16 -1.59
C ARG A 61 -0.46 3.19 -0.66
N ASN A 62 -1.22 3.69 0.31
CA ASN A 62 -0.70 4.66 1.28
C ASN A 62 0.38 4.05 2.19
N ILE A 63 0.21 2.81 2.66
CA ILE A 63 1.20 2.11 3.48
C ILE A 63 2.49 1.84 2.70
N GLU A 64 2.37 1.46 1.42
CA GLU A 64 3.52 1.23 0.54
C GLU A 64 4.34 2.50 0.30
N LEU A 65 3.66 3.64 0.16
CA LEU A 65 4.31 4.95 0.00
C LEU A 65 4.86 5.50 1.33
N ASN A 66 4.21 5.17 2.45
CA ASN A 66 4.51 5.76 3.76
C ASN A 66 4.69 4.68 4.83
N PRO A 67 5.67 3.77 4.70
CA PRO A 67 5.82 2.62 5.60
C PRO A 67 6.06 3.02 7.06
N ILE A 68 6.75 4.13 7.32
CA ILE A 68 6.94 4.65 8.68
C ILE A 68 5.60 5.00 9.36
N MET A 69 4.62 5.50 8.61
CA MET A 69 3.29 5.80 9.14
C MET A 69 2.50 4.52 9.46
N ALA A 70 2.76 3.43 8.73
CA ALA A 70 2.22 2.12 9.05
C ALA A 70 2.73 1.61 10.40
N ILE A 71 4.03 1.76 10.69
CA ILE A 71 4.64 1.40 11.97
C ILE A 71 3.97 2.15 13.14
N PHE A 72 3.68 3.44 12.99
CA PHE A 72 2.95 4.22 14.01
C PHE A 72 1.51 3.74 14.24
N ARG A 73 0.90 3.09 13.27
CA ARG A 73 -0.42 2.45 13.37
C ARG A 73 -0.35 1.03 13.94
N GLY A 74 0.86 0.50 14.21
CA GLY A 74 1.09 -0.87 14.62
C GLY A 74 1.07 -1.89 13.47
N ASP A 75 1.09 -1.45 12.22
CA ASP A 75 1.17 -2.30 11.04
C ASP A 75 2.65 -2.49 10.65
N MET A 76 3.17 -3.67 10.92
CA MET A 76 4.58 -4.00 10.76
C MET A 76 4.92 -4.66 9.41
N ARG A 77 3.99 -4.70 8.43
CA ARG A 77 4.22 -5.35 7.14
C ARG A 77 5.40 -4.79 6.35
N TYR A 78 5.75 -3.53 6.60
CA TYR A 78 6.88 -2.82 5.99
C TYR A 78 7.81 -2.25 7.04
N ALA A 79 7.99 -2.98 8.14
CA ALA A 79 8.80 -2.51 9.27
C ALA A 79 10.29 -2.37 8.95
N ASP A 80 10.75 -2.97 7.85
CA ASP A 80 12.10 -2.89 7.29
C ASP A 80 12.37 -1.59 6.51
N ARG A 81 11.36 -0.74 6.26
CA ARG A 81 11.45 0.43 5.39
C ARG A 81 11.22 1.74 6.13
N MET A 82 12.00 2.75 5.79
CA MET A 82 11.79 4.14 6.21
C MET A 82 10.77 4.84 5.31
N GLY A 83 10.84 4.58 4.02
CA GLY A 83 10.10 5.26 2.96
C GLY A 83 10.85 6.49 2.43
N ASP A 84 10.59 6.77 1.16
CA ASP A 84 11.13 7.94 0.49
C ASP A 84 10.07 9.05 0.46
N PHE A 85 10.17 10.03 1.35
CA PHE A 85 9.19 11.14 1.44
C PHE A 85 9.82 12.51 1.16
N LEU A 86 11.03 12.53 0.62
CA LEU A 86 11.76 13.76 0.32
C LEU A 86 11.93 14.01 -1.17
N THR A 87 11.71 13.02 -2.02
CA THR A 87 11.96 13.12 -3.46
C THR A 87 10.72 13.49 -4.26
N ASP A 88 10.95 14.09 -5.42
CA ASP A 88 9.88 14.37 -6.40
C ASP A 88 9.18 13.10 -6.86
N SER A 89 9.90 11.97 -6.92
CA SER A 89 9.33 10.66 -7.28
C SER A 89 8.27 10.23 -6.28
N HIS A 90 8.49 10.44 -4.98
CA HIS A 90 7.51 10.15 -3.94
C HIS A 90 6.27 11.08 -4.06
N ALA A 91 6.48 12.37 -4.27
CA ALA A 91 5.39 13.33 -4.48
C ALA A 91 4.53 12.94 -5.70
N LEU A 92 5.18 12.60 -6.82
CA LEU A 92 4.50 12.13 -8.03
C LEU A 92 3.74 10.81 -7.80
N ALA A 93 4.32 9.87 -7.08
CA ALA A 93 3.67 8.60 -6.73
C ALA A 93 2.43 8.82 -5.86
N GLY A 94 2.49 9.72 -4.88
CA GLY A 94 1.35 10.12 -4.04
C GLY A 94 0.21 10.76 -4.86
N LYS A 95 0.56 11.67 -5.77
CA LYS A 95 -0.40 12.29 -6.69
C LYS A 95 -1.04 11.25 -7.61
N THR A 96 -0.25 10.32 -8.14
CA THR A 96 -0.73 9.22 -9.00
C THR A 96 -1.69 8.31 -8.24
N ALA A 97 -1.35 7.91 -7.01
CA ALA A 97 -2.22 7.10 -6.16
C ALA A 97 -3.56 7.82 -5.89
N THR A 98 -3.53 9.12 -5.62
CA THR A 98 -4.73 9.94 -5.40
C THR A 98 -5.63 10.00 -6.65
N LEU A 99 -5.04 10.19 -7.83
CA LEU A 99 -5.77 10.17 -9.12
C LEU A 99 -6.39 8.80 -9.40
N LEU A 100 -5.66 7.72 -9.12
CA LEU A 100 -6.16 6.36 -9.24
C LEU A 100 -7.35 6.13 -8.30
N ASN A 101 -7.23 6.50 -7.02
CA ASN A 101 -8.30 6.40 -6.04
C ASN A 101 -9.57 7.13 -6.50
N LEU A 102 -9.44 8.34 -7.06
CA LEU A 102 -10.58 9.09 -7.59
C LEU A 102 -11.18 8.45 -8.85
N SER A 103 -10.35 7.85 -9.69
CA SER A 103 -10.82 7.16 -10.90
C SER A 103 -11.59 5.89 -10.55
N GLU A 104 -11.13 5.11 -9.57
CA GLU A 104 -11.81 3.92 -9.05
C GLU A 104 -13.12 4.29 -8.33
N LEU A 105 -13.11 5.37 -7.54
CA LEU A 105 -14.29 5.86 -6.86
C LEU A 105 -15.43 6.22 -7.82
N LYS A 106 -15.10 6.79 -8.99
CA LYS A 106 -16.09 7.14 -10.03
C LYS A 106 -16.78 5.93 -10.65
N GLN A 107 -16.23 4.72 -10.49
CA GLN A 107 -16.85 3.48 -10.99
C GLN A 107 -17.92 2.95 -10.04
N ILE A 108 -18.04 3.53 -8.84
CA ILE A 108 -19.00 3.13 -7.81
C ILE A 108 -20.27 3.96 -7.97
N ASP A 109 -21.42 3.26 -8.14
CA ASP A 109 -22.72 3.94 -8.21
C ASP A 109 -23.16 4.39 -6.81
N ARG A 110 -22.87 5.67 -6.49
CA ARG A 110 -23.24 6.28 -5.22
C ARG A 110 -24.72 6.17 -4.90
N SER A 111 -25.62 6.11 -5.91
CA SER A 111 -27.08 6.06 -5.69
C SER A 111 -27.51 4.75 -5.06
N GLN A 112 -26.78 3.66 -5.28
CA GLN A 112 -27.02 2.32 -4.75
C GLN A 112 -26.43 2.08 -3.34
N LEU A 113 -25.67 3.04 -2.83
CA LEU A 113 -25.06 2.97 -1.50
C LEU A 113 -26.10 3.28 -0.39
N SER A 114 -25.89 2.72 0.80
CA SER A 114 -26.61 3.12 2.02
C SER A 114 -26.26 4.57 2.39
N ASP A 115 -27.04 5.21 3.24
CA ASP A 115 -26.78 6.59 3.67
C ASP A 115 -25.43 6.71 4.42
N THR A 116 -25.05 5.70 5.19
CA THR A 116 -23.75 5.65 5.84
C THR A 116 -22.61 5.53 4.82
N ASP A 117 -22.77 4.67 3.81
CA ASP A 117 -21.75 4.48 2.78
C ASP A 117 -21.66 5.71 1.86
N LYS A 118 -22.78 6.39 1.58
CA LYS A 118 -22.75 7.69 0.88
C LYS A 118 -21.92 8.72 1.61
N LEU A 119 -22.03 8.78 2.93
CA LEU A 119 -21.21 9.68 3.73
C LEU A 119 -19.72 9.28 3.64
N ALA A 120 -19.41 7.99 3.77
CA ALA A 120 -18.04 7.49 3.63
C ALA A 120 -17.46 7.78 2.23
N TYR A 121 -18.23 7.58 1.18
CA TYR A 121 -17.88 7.93 -0.20
C TYR A 121 -17.56 9.42 -0.33
N ASP A 122 -18.44 10.29 0.19
CA ASP A 122 -18.28 11.74 0.08
C ASP A 122 -17.05 12.24 0.86
N VAL A 123 -16.81 11.70 2.06
CA VAL A 123 -15.62 12.02 2.87
C VAL A 123 -14.34 11.57 2.16
N PHE A 124 -14.34 10.35 1.63
CA PHE A 124 -13.19 9.84 0.87
C PHE A 124 -12.91 10.72 -0.35
N LYS A 125 -13.94 11.01 -1.15
CA LYS A 125 -13.85 11.90 -2.31
C LYS A 125 -13.25 13.25 -1.94
N TYR A 126 -13.81 13.89 -0.91
CA TYR A 126 -13.35 15.20 -0.43
C TYR A 126 -11.86 15.17 -0.05
N ASN A 127 -11.44 14.14 0.67
CA ASN A 127 -10.05 14.01 1.09
C ASN A 127 -9.10 13.83 -0.11
N GLN A 128 -9.47 13.01 -1.11
CA GLN A 128 -8.67 12.83 -2.31
C GLN A 128 -8.61 14.12 -3.14
N GLU A 129 -9.74 14.81 -3.34
CA GLU A 129 -9.78 16.09 -4.08
C GLU A 129 -8.99 17.18 -3.36
N ARG A 130 -9.04 17.21 -2.02
CA ARG A 130 -8.23 18.13 -1.22
C ARG A 130 -6.75 17.82 -1.36
N SER A 131 -6.36 16.54 -1.33
CA SER A 131 -4.97 16.13 -1.54
C SER A 131 -4.43 16.64 -2.88
N LEU A 132 -5.18 16.49 -3.98
CA LEU A 132 -4.78 17.02 -5.29
C LEU A 132 -4.63 18.54 -5.30
N LYS A 133 -5.52 19.26 -4.61
CA LYS A 133 -5.41 20.74 -4.51
C LYS A 133 -4.17 21.18 -3.74
N MET A 134 -3.70 20.35 -2.81
CA MET A 134 -2.48 20.62 -2.02
C MET A 134 -1.20 20.18 -2.75
N SER A 135 -1.32 19.45 -3.85
CA SER A 135 -0.21 18.95 -4.68
C SER A 135 -0.11 19.74 -5.99
N THR A 136 -0.25 21.05 -5.93
CA THR A 136 0.04 21.95 -7.07
C THR A 136 1.48 22.48 -6.96
N ASP A 137 2.10 22.77 -8.11
CA ASP A 137 3.48 23.25 -8.17
C ASP A 137 3.72 24.46 -7.27
N GLU A 138 2.73 25.37 -7.15
CA GLU A 138 2.82 26.57 -6.30
C GLU A 138 2.83 26.20 -4.81
N ILE A 139 2.04 25.22 -4.39
CA ILE A 139 1.97 24.77 -2.99
C ILE A 139 3.18 23.91 -2.66
N GLU A 140 3.59 23.03 -3.58
CA GLU A 140 4.78 22.21 -3.44
C GLU A 140 6.02 23.10 -3.25
N ALA A 141 6.22 24.13 -4.06
CA ALA A 141 7.30 25.10 -3.93
C ALA A 141 7.34 25.79 -2.54
N LEU A 142 6.18 26.04 -1.92
CA LEU A 142 6.11 26.59 -0.55
C LEU A 142 6.48 25.55 0.53
N THR A 143 6.25 24.28 0.27
CA THR A 143 6.53 23.18 1.21
C THR A 143 7.92 22.58 1.06
N GLU A 144 8.60 22.80 -0.05
CA GLU A 144 10.01 22.41 -0.28
C GLU A 144 10.97 23.08 0.71
N VAL A 145 10.68 24.31 1.12
CA VAL A 145 11.45 25.01 2.15
C VAL A 145 11.09 24.42 3.51
N ARG A 146 11.66 23.27 3.82
CA ARG A 146 11.47 22.64 5.14
C ARG A 146 12.50 23.20 6.12
N PRO A 147 12.08 23.92 7.15
CA PRO A 147 13.03 24.41 8.14
C PRO A 147 13.59 23.22 8.94
N VAL A 148 14.86 22.93 8.75
CA VAL A 148 15.62 22.04 9.63
C VAL A 148 16.20 22.93 10.72
N ASN A 149 15.75 22.77 11.96
CA ASN A 149 16.22 23.50 13.09
C ASN A 149 16.30 22.58 14.33
N HIS A 150 16.84 23.08 15.44
CA HIS A 150 17.04 22.27 16.65
C HIS A 150 15.75 21.73 17.31
N PHE A 151 14.58 22.19 16.90
CA PHE A 151 13.28 21.70 17.41
C PHE A 151 12.58 20.76 16.44
N SER A 152 12.83 20.86 15.14
CA SER A 152 12.10 20.10 14.12
C SER A 152 12.98 19.63 12.98
N GLY A 153 12.65 18.47 12.47
CA GLY A 153 13.35 17.79 11.38
C GLY A 153 13.59 16.33 11.74
N PHE A 154 14.03 15.56 10.75
CA PHE A 154 14.29 14.12 10.94
C PHE A 154 15.34 13.82 12.01
N HIS A 155 16.37 14.65 12.12
CA HIS A 155 17.43 14.50 13.11
C HIS A 155 16.94 14.58 14.56
N THR A 156 15.81 15.23 14.84
CA THR A 156 15.21 15.28 16.17
C THR A 156 14.32 14.10 16.49
N PHE A 157 13.68 13.56 15.45
CA PHE A 157 12.74 12.44 15.54
C PHE A 157 13.43 11.07 15.47
N TYR A 158 14.35 10.91 14.50
CA TYR A 158 14.94 9.62 14.16
C TYR A 158 15.68 8.94 15.34
N PRO A 159 16.48 9.63 16.19
CA PRO A 159 17.15 8.97 17.29
C PRO A 159 16.20 8.28 18.28
N THR A 160 15.04 8.89 18.55
CA THR A 160 14.01 8.28 19.41
C THR A 160 13.35 7.09 18.72
N PHE A 161 13.02 7.22 17.45
CA PHE A 161 12.42 6.17 16.66
C PHE A 161 13.35 4.96 16.52
N ALA A 162 14.64 5.19 16.23
CA ALA A 162 15.67 4.16 16.09
C ALA A 162 16.15 3.55 17.41
N SER A 163 15.72 4.08 18.57
CA SER A 163 16.15 3.58 19.88
C SER A 163 15.43 2.34 20.38
N GLY A 164 14.40 1.88 19.67
CA GLY A 164 13.54 0.78 20.11
C GLY A 164 12.59 1.13 21.27
N LYS A 165 12.50 2.41 21.67
CA LYS A 165 11.67 2.87 22.80
C LYS A 165 10.31 3.44 22.38
N GLY A 166 9.99 3.40 21.11
CA GLY A 166 8.76 4.00 20.57
C GLY A 166 7.91 3.02 19.80
N ALA A 167 7.40 3.47 18.66
CA ALA A 167 6.52 2.70 17.77
C ALA A 167 7.18 1.46 17.17
N ALA A 168 8.53 1.42 17.10
CA ALA A 168 9.30 0.29 16.57
C ALA A 168 10.15 -0.35 17.69
N PRO A 169 9.56 -1.09 18.65
CA PRO A 169 10.30 -1.67 19.77
C PRO A 169 11.16 -2.86 19.35
N PHE A 170 12.29 -3.07 20.01
CA PHE A 170 13.19 -4.21 19.83
C PHE A 170 12.80 -5.36 20.76
N LYS A 171 12.04 -6.32 20.28
CA LYS A 171 11.62 -7.50 21.03
C LYS A 171 12.23 -8.78 20.48
N THR A 172 12.50 -8.82 19.19
CA THR A 172 13.01 -9.97 18.43
C THR A 172 14.25 -9.59 17.64
N VAL A 173 15.01 -10.60 17.15
CA VAL A 173 16.14 -10.35 16.22
C VAL A 173 15.65 -9.64 14.96
N GLU A 174 14.50 -10.03 14.43
CA GLU A 174 13.90 -9.41 13.26
C GLU A 174 13.65 -7.89 13.47
N ASP A 175 13.24 -7.46 14.66
CA ASP A 175 13.06 -6.04 14.95
C ASP A 175 14.38 -5.25 14.83
N TYR A 176 15.51 -5.86 15.25
CA TYR A 176 16.83 -5.26 15.06
C TYR A 176 17.25 -5.21 13.60
N GLU A 177 17.03 -6.28 12.85
CA GLU A 177 17.33 -6.35 11.41
C GLU A 177 16.51 -5.30 10.65
N ASN A 178 15.21 -5.21 10.92
CA ASN A 178 14.33 -4.19 10.36
C ASN A 178 14.82 -2.77 10.70
N ASN A 179 15.31 -2.55 11.91
CA ASN A 179 15.85 -1.24 12.29
C ASN A 179 17.15 -0.92 11.53
N LEU A 180 18.02 -1.90 11.29
CA LEU A 180 19.23 -1.71 10.48
C LEU A 180 18.86 -1.34 9.05
N SER A 181 17.90 -2.03 8.44
CA SER A 181 17.42 -1.71 7.10
C SER A 181 16.86 -0.28 7.01
N ARG A 182 15.99 0.11 7.96
CA ARG A 182 15.51 1.51 8.02
C ARG A 182 16.60 2.54 8.22
N HIS A 183 17.69 2.15 8.90
CA HIS A 183 18.83 3.03 9.10
C HIS A 183 19.60 3.28 7.80
N GLU A 184 19.75 2.24 6.98
CA GLU A 184 20.33 2.35 5.64
C GLU A 184 19.48 3.27 4.74
N ASP A 185 18.15 3.14 4.79
CA ASP A 185 17.23 4.03 4.04
C ASP A 185 17.32 5.50 4.51
N TYR A 186 17.72 5.75 5.77
CA TYR A 186 17.78 7.09 6.35
C TYR A 186 19.06 7.86 5.97
N ILE A 187 20.19 7.16 5.72
CA ILE A 187 21.51 7.75 5.45
C ILE A 187 21.64 8.17 3.97
#